data_2ef7a875a6640e84dd4cb96236aca8aa
#
_entry.id   2ef7a875a6640e84dd4cb96236aca8aa
#
_cell.length_a   1.000
_cell.length_b   1.000
_cell.length_c   1.000
_cell.angle_alpha   90.00
_cell.angle_beta   90.00
_cell.angle_gamma   90.00
#
_symmetry.space_group_name_H-M   'P 1'
#
loop_
_entity.id
_entity.type
_entity.pdbx_description
1 polymer ?
#
loop_
_entity_poly.entity_id
_entity_poly.type
_entity_poly.pdbx_seq_one_letter_code
_entity_poly.pdbx_strand_id
1 'polypeptide(L)'
;MYPKIVVDLKKVEQNTKIVADVCAEKNVDIMGVTKVFCGAVEIAEAEMKGGIKYFADSRIENLMKLKDFDLPKVLLRLPMISQVDEVVQYADISLNSELKTIEALNIAAMAKKKIHKIILMIDLGDLREGILPEQFDETVQAILKMNNIMLHGIGVNLTCYGGVVPNEDNLGQLSVFAKHVKDEYKHHLEIVSGGNSSSYYLLPQDRLPEGINNLRMGEILVLGRETAYGELVEGMHDDAFIFEAEIIELKEKDTVPTGEIGMDAFGNKPTFVDKGKRMRAILAVGRQDVDPTSLIPLDERMDYFGSSSDHMMWDVTDCDYKVGNIVRFKLEYGSILSLFTSQYIEKEYK
;
A
#
# COMPACT_ATOMS: atom_id res chain seq x y z
N MET A 1 -22.20 1.14 12.98
CA MET A 1 -22.30 -0.25 13.51
C MET A 1 -20.89 -0.72 13.87
N TYR A 2 -20.71 -1.76 14.70
CA TYR A 2 -19.38 -2.34 15.00
C TYR A 2 -19.30 -3.77 14.45
N PRO A 3 -18.09 -4.29 14.11
CA PRO A 3 -16.81 -3.58 14.14
C PRO A 3 -16.67 -2.56 13.01
N LYS A 4 -15.85 -1.52 13.21
CA LYS A 4 -15.63 -0.49 12.19
C LYS A 4 -14.21 0.07 12.20
N ILE A 5 -13.80 0.63 11.07
CA ILE A 5 -12.63 1.47 10.95
C ILE A 5 -13.06 2.94 10.83
N VAL A 6 -12.49 3.79 11.65
CA VAL A 6 -12.71 5.24 11.63
C VAL A 6 -11.51 5.91 11.00
N VAL A 7 -11.74 6.69 9.96
CA VAL A 7 -10.70 7.40 9.20
C VAL A 7 -10.84 8.90 9.42
N ASP A 8 -9.80 9.53 9.94
CA ASP A 8 -9.67 10.98 10.03
C ASP A 8 -9.10 11.53 8.72
N LEU A 9 -10.00 12.01 7.85
CA LEU A 9 -9.64 12.53 6.53
C LEU A 9 -8.71 13.74 6.59
N LYS A 10 -8.81 14.57 7.63
CA LYS A 10 -7.93 15.73 7.80
C LYS A 10 -6.50 15.31 8.11
N LYS A 11 -6.32 14.27 8.92
CA LYS A 11 -4.99 13.71 9.19
C LYS A 11 -4.38 13.10 7.92
N VAL A 12 -5.17 12.40 7.09
CA VAL A 12 -4.70 11.90 5.79
C VAL A 12 -4.29 13.05 4.88
N GLU A 13 -5.10 14.11 4.76
CA GLU A 13 -4.78 15.30 3.98
C GLU A 13 -3.49 15.98 4.48
N GLN A 14 -3.32 16.11 5.81
CA GLN A 14 -2.13 16.70 6.42
C GLN A 14 -0.87 15.86 6.15
N ASN A 15 -0.95 14.54 6.34
CA ASN A 15 0.14 13.62 6.04
C ASN A 15 0.56 13.74 4.57
N THR A 16 -0.43 13.72 3.67
CA THR A 16 -0.19 13.84 2.23
C THR A 16 0.46 15.17 1.89
N LYS A 17 -0.01 16.27 2.50
CA LYS A 17 0.54 17.60 2.27
C LYS A 17 2.00 17.71 2.70
N ILE A 18 2.37 17.17 3.86
CA ILE A 18 3.77 17.18 4.34
C ILE A 18 4.68 16.46 3.32
N VAL A 19 4.27 15.27 2.86
CA VAL A 19 5.04 14.51 1.86
C VAL A 19 5.11 15.26 0.53
N ALA A 20 3.98 15.83 0.08
CA ALA A 20 3.92 16.58 -1.18
C ALA A 20 4.80 17.83 -1.16
N ASP A 21 4.80 18.57 -0.06
CA ASP A 21 5.62 19.78 0.10
C ASP A 21 7.12 19.44 0.04
N VAL A 22 7.58 18.41 0.78
CA VAL A 22 8.98 17.95 0.75
C VAL A 22 9.39 17.46 -0.65
N CYS A 23 8.53 16.72 -1.33
CA CYS A 23 8.79 16.24 -2.69
C CYS A 23 8.86 17.41 -3.68
N ALA A 24 7.95 18.40 -3.57
CA ALA A 24 7.90 19.55 -4.47
C ALA A 24 9.17 20.42 -4.39
N GLU A 25 9.77 20.57 -3.19
CA GLU A 25 11.06 21.27 -3.03
C GLU A 25 12.20 20.63 -3.84
N LYS A 26 12.08 19.36 -4.17
CA LYS A 26 13.03 18.58 -4.97
C LYS A 26 12.57 18.34 -6.41
N ASN A 27 11.49 18.98 -6.86
CA ASN A 27 10.85 18.75 -8.15
C ASN A 27 10.43 17.27 -8.37
N VAL A 28 9.95 16.62 -7.33
CA VAL A 28 9.46 15.24 -7.36
C VAL A 28 7.95 15.24 -7.22
N ASP A 29 7.25 14.74 -8.22
CA ASP A 29 5.81 14.51 -8.15
C ASP A 29 5.49 13.24 -7.37
N ILE A 30 4.35 13.20 -6.68
CA ILE A 30 3.90 12.01 -5.98
C ILE A 30 2.65 11.38 -6.61
N MET A 31 2.68 10.05 -6.73
CA MET A 31 1.51 9.23 -7.00
C MET A 31 0.94 8.77 -5.64
N GLY A 32 -0.31 9.14 -5.33
CA GLY A 32 -1.03 8.63 -4.16
C GLY A 32 -1.49 7.19 -4.39
N VAL A 33 -1.05 6.26 -3.52
CA VAL A 33 -1.29 4.82 -3.71
C VAL A 33 -2.48 4.37 -2.89
N THR A 34 -3.61 4.19 -3.54
CA THR A 34 -4.94 3.94 -2.94
C THR A 34 -5.23 2.49 -2.58
N LYS A 35 -4.32 1.56 -2.86
CA LYS A 35 -4.57 0.10 -2.73
C LYS A 35 -4.92 -0.34 -1.31
N VAL A 36 -4.29 0.26 -0.28
CA VAL A 36 -4.46 -0.16 1.12
C VAL A 36 -5.86 0.08 1.66
N PHE A 37 -6.54 1.10 1.13
CA PHE A 37 -7.93 1.42 1.43
C PHE A 37 -8.87 1.15 0.24
N CYS A 38 -8.48 0.22 -0.66
CA CYS A 38 -9.30 -0.27 -1.77
C CYS A 38 -9.90 0.82 -2.66
N GLY A 39 -9.19 1.95 -2.86
CA GLY A 39 -9.65 3.08 -3.67
C GLY A 39 -10.92 3.74 -3.10
N ALA A 40 -11.08 3.84 -1.78
CA ALA A 40 -12.17 4.58 -1.16
C ALA A 40 -12.11 6.04 -1.58
N VAL A 41 -13.22 6.53 -2.13
CA VAL A 41 -13.29 7.86 -2.78
C VAL A 41 -13.00 8.98 -1.81
N GLU A 42 -13.49 8.88 -0.58
CA GLU A 42 -13.34 9.89 0.47
C GLU A 42 -11.87 10.06 0.87
N ILE A 43 -11.13 8.96 0.98
CA ILE A 43 -9.69 8.99 1.32
C ILE A 43 -8.88 9.49 0.13
N ALA A 44 -9.20 9.01 -1.07
CA ALA A 44 -8.56 9.47 -2.31
C ALA A 44 -8.73 10.99 -2.51
N GLU A 45 -9.91 11.53 -2.18
CA GLU A 45 -10.15 12.98 -2.21
C GLU A 45 -9.29 13.74 -1.19
N ALA A 46 -9.10 13.18 0.01
CA ALA A 46 -8.21 13.77 1.01
C ALA A 46 -6.74 13.77 0.54
N GLU A 47 -6.26 12.67 -0.07
CA GLU A 47 -4.93 12.62 -0.69
C GLU A 47 -4.80 13.64 -1.83
N MET A 48 -5.83 13.79 -2.67
CA MET A 48 -5.83 14.79 -3.75
C MET A 48 -5.72 16.22 -3.20
N LYS A 49 -6.48 16.55 -2.16
CA LYS A 49 -6.37 17.85 -1.46
C LYS A 49 -5.00 18.06 -0.83
N GLY A 50 -4.37 17.00 -0.37
CA GLY A 50 -3.00 17.00 0.16
C GLY A 50 -1.92 17.22 -0.91
N GLY A 51 -2.22 17.09 -2.20
CA GLY A 51 -1.33 17.54 -3.28
C GLY A 51 -0.72 16.43 -4.14
N ILE A 52 -1.26 15.21 -4.13
CA ILE A 52 -0.86 14.18 -5.10
C ILE A 52 -1.11 14.64 -6.54
N LYS A 53 -0.35 14.09 -7.49
CA LYS A 53 -0.47 14.40 -8.91
C LYS A 53 -1.08 13.28 -9.74
N TYR A 54 -1.14 12.07 -9.19
CA TYR A 54 -1.69 10.88 -9.82
C TYR A 54 -2.36 10.02 -8.76
N PHE A 55 -3.45 9.33 -9.12
CA PHE A 55 -3.94 8.19 -8.36
C PHE A 55 -3.26 6.92 -8.86
N ALA A 56 -2.79 6.09 -7.95
CA ALA A 56 -2.12 4.85 -8.29
C ALA A 56 -2.70 3.67 -7.48
N ASP A 57 -3.03 2.57 -8.14
CA ASP A 57 -3.55 1.39 -7.45
C ASP A 57 -3.07 0.10 -8.12
N SER A 58 -3.03 -0.98 -7.35
CA SER A 58 -2.68 -2.31 -7.87
C SER A 58 -3.86 -3.03 -8.54
N ARG A 59 -5.06 -2.49 -8.45
CA ARG A 59 -6.30 -3.07 -8.96
C ARG A 59 -7.02 -2.12 -9.89
N ILE A 60 -7.38 -2.62 -11.08
CA ILE A 60 -8.15 -1.80 -12.04
C ILE A 60 -9.52 -1.44 -11.48
N GLU A 61 -10.13 -2.34 -10.70
CA GLU A 61 -11.42 -2.15 -10.06
C GLU A 61 -11.43 -0.97 -9.08
N ASN A 62 -10.30 -0.69 -8.43
CA ASN A 62 -10.15 0.46 -7.56
C ASN A 62 -10.00 1.76 -8.37
N LEU A 63 -9.20 1.74 -9.45
CA LEU A 63 -9.07 2.89 -10.35
C LEU A 63 -10.41 3.25 -11.01
N MET A 64 -11.26 2.27 -11.30
CA MET A 64 -12.62 2.52 -11.83
C MET A 64 -13.49 3.33 -10.86
N LYS A 65 -13.29 3.20 -9.53
CA LYS A 65 -14.00 4.03 -8.54
C LYS A 65 -13.57 5.49 -8.60
N LEU A 66 -12.34 5.74 -9.04
CA LEU A 66 -11.72 7.07 -9.11
C LEU A 66 -11.83 7.74 -10.48
N LYS A 67 -12.59 7.15 -11.41
CA LYS A 67 -12.69 7.59 -12.81
C LYS A 67 -13.16 9.04 -12.99
N ASP A 68 -13.97 9.56 -12.05
CA ASP A 68 -14.58 10.89 -12.14
C ASP A 68 -13.66 12.01 -11.60
N PHE A 69 -12.49 11.68 -11.06
CA PHE A 69 -11.47 12.67 -10.69
C PHE A 69 -10.59 13.02 -11.90
N ASP A 70 -10.15 14.27 -11.98
CA ASP A 70 -9.33 14.78 -13.09
C ASP A 70 -7.86 14.29 -13.08
N LEU A 71 -7.36 13.77 -11.94
CA LEU A 71 -5.98 13.29 -11.87
C LEU A 71 -5.79 12.01 -12.69
N PRO A 72 -4.62 11.82 -13.36
CA PRO A 72 -4.32 10.59 -14.09
C PRO A 72 -4.29 9.35 -13.18
N LYS A 73 -4.73 8.21 -13.71
CA LYS A 73 -4.81 6.92 -13.03
C LYS A 73 -3.69 6.00 -13.48
N VAL A 74 -2.94 5.45 -12.53
CA VAL A 74 -1.77 4.61 -12.78
C VAL A 74 -2.01 3.20 -12.22
N LEU A 75 -2.00 2.19 -13.08
CA LEU A 75 -2.05 0.79 -12.63
C LEU A 75 -0.65 0.33 -12.23
N LEU A 76 -0.48 0.00 -10.94
CA LEU A 76 0.83 -0.37 -10.36
C LEU A 76 1.16 -1.86 -10.51
N ARG A 77 0.18 -2.75 -10.32
CA ARG A 77 0.39 -4.18 -10.55
C ARG A 77 0.52 -4.40 -12.06
N LEU A 78 1.52 -5.19 -12.46
CA LEU A 78 1.67 -5.56 -13.86
C LEU A 78 0.35 -6.07 -14.43
N PRO A 79 -0.11 -5.56 -15.58
CA PRO A 79 -1.40 -5.93 -16.15
C PRO A 79 -1.47 -7.42 -16.47
N MET A 80 -2.62 -8.02 -16.22
CA MET A 80 -2.94 -9.36 -16.75
C MET A 80 -3.39 -9.24 -18.21
N ILE A 81 -2.95 -10.14 -19.06
CA ILE A 81 -3.36 -10.17 -20.48
C ILE A 81 -4.90 -10.24 -20.60
N SER A 82 -5.56 -10.94 -19.68
CA SER A 82 -7.02 -11.05 -19.63
C SER A 82 -7.77 -9.75 -19.24
N GLN A 83 -7.05 -8.69 -18.82
CA GLN A 83 -7.61 -7.41 -18.40
C GLN A 83 -7.10 -6.22 -19.22
N VAL A 84 -6.40 -6.45 -20.34
CA VAL A 84 -5.81 -5.34 -21.10
C VAL A 84 -6.84 -4.35 -21.65
N ASP A 85 -8.06 -4.79 -21.92
CA ASP A 85 -9.14 -3.94 -22.39
C ASP A 85 -9.60 -2.94 -21.31
N GLU A 86 -9.75 -3.42 -20.07
CA GLU A 86 -10.07 -2.59 -18.91
C GLU A 86 -8.92 -1.65 -18.56
N VAL A 87 -7.68 -2.15 -18.64
CA VAL A 87 -6.49 -1.33 -18.37
C VAL A 87 -6.42 -0.15 -19.33
N VAL A 88 -6.53 -0.38 -20.65
CA VAL A 88 -6.52 0.70 -21.65
C VAL A 88 -7.72 1.63 -21.51
N GLN A 89 -8.82 1.17 -20.92
CA GLN A 89 -10.01 1.99 -20.73
C GLN A 89 -9.93 2.88 -19.50
N TYR A 90 -9.43 2.38 -18.37
CA TYR A 90 -9.57 3.00 -17.06
C TYR A 90 -8.23 3.43 -16.42
N ALA A 91 -7.10 3.04 -16.97
CA ALA A 91 -5.81 3.54 -16.56
C ALA A 91 -5.18 4.40 -17.67
N ASP A 92 -4.66 5.57 -17.28
CA ASP A 92 -3.91 6.45 -18.19
C ASP A 92 -2.50 5.93 -18.40
N ILE A 93 -1.93 5.29 -17.38
CA ILE A 93 -0.57 4.75 -17.35
C ILE A 93 -0.61 3.38 -16.68
N SER A 94 0.22 2.42 -17.12
CA SER A 94 0.45 1.17 -16.40
C SER A 94 1.93 0.85 -16.25
N LEU A 95 2.31 0.22 -15.12
CA LEU A 95 3.64 -0.33 -14.91
C LEU A 95 3.76 -1.67 -15.66
N ASN A 96 4.88 -1.90 -16.35
CA ASN A 96 5.07 -3.09 -17.16
C ASN A 96 6.52 -3.58 -17.11
N SER A 97 6.73 -4.89 -17.30
CA SER A 97 8.05 -5.52 -17.46
C SER A 97 8.04 -6.68 -18.46
N GLU A 98 6.88 -7.05 -19.01
CA GLU A 98 6.73 -8.19 -19.92
C GLU A 98 6.32 -7.73 -21.33
N LEU A 99 7.17 -7.96 -22.32
CA LEU A 99 6.90 -7.58 -23.72
C LEU A 99 5.58 -8.17 -24.24
N LYS A 100 5.29 -9.43 -23.93
CA LYS A 100 4.04 -10.07 -24.34
C LYS A 100 2.80 -9.34 -23.81
N THR A 101 2.85 -8.82 -22.59
CA THR A 101 1.76 -8.02 -22.02
C THR A 101 1.69 -6.65 -22.69
N ILE A 102 2.83 -6.02 -22.97
CA ILE A 102 2.89 -4.72 -23.67
C ILE A 102 2.35 -4.84 -25.10
N GLU A 103 2.64 -5.93 -25.80
CA GLU A 103 2.06 -6.25 -27.12
C GLU A 103 0.54 -6.39 -27.05
N ALA A 104 0.01 -7.08 -26.03
CA ALA A 104 -1.43 -7.21 -25.82
C ALA A 104 -2.08 -5.83 -25.52
N LEU A 105 -1.44 -4.99 -24.72
CA LEU A 105 -1.87 -3.60 -24.48
C LEU A 105 -1.86 -2.78 -25.78
N ASN A 106 -0.85 -2.94 -26.63
CA ASN A 106 -0.77 -2.27 -27.94
C ASN A 106 -1.95 -2.64 -28.84
N ILE A 107 -2.33 -3.92 -28.88
CA ILE A 107 -3.48 -4.40 -29.65
C ILE A 107 -4.79 -3.83 -29.10
N ALA A 108 -4.98 -3.87 -27.78
CA ALA A 108 -6.15 -3.31 -27.12
C ALA A 108 -6.27 -1.78 -27.31
N ALA A 109 -5.14 -1.06 -27.21
CA ALA A 109 -5.07 0.37 -27.44
C ALA A 109 -5.39 0.73 -28.90
N MET A 110 -4.88 -0.03 -29.86
CA MET A 110 -5.22 0.11 -31.27
C MET A 110 -6.72 -0.08 -31.52
N ALA A 111 -7.33 -1.10 -30.96
CA ALA A 111 -8.75 -1.37 -31.09
C ALA A 111 -9.62 -0.22 -30.54
N LYS A 112 -9.16 0.43 -29.47
CA LYS A 112 -9.83 1.59 -28.85
C LYS A 112 -9.39 2.94 -29.45
N LYS A 113 -8.51 2.96 -30.43
CA LYS A 113 -7.94 4.17 -31.08
C LYS A 113 -7.28 5.11 -30.05
N LYS A 114 -6.56 4.54 -29.11
CA LYS A 114 -5.82 5.24 -28.07
C LYS A 114 -4.31 4.98 -28.20
N ILE A 115 -3.52 5.83 -27.55
CA ILE A 115 -2.14 5.56 -27.20
C ILE A 115 -2.12 5.30 -25.71
N HIS A 116 -1.68 4.11 -25.28
CA HIS A 116 -1.56 3.78 -23.88
C HIS A 116 -0.13 4.05 -23.39
N LYS A 117 -0.03 4.76 -22.26
CA LYS A 117 1.26 5.11 -21.66
C LYS A 117 1.74 4.02 -20.73
N ILE A 118 3.02 3.71 -20.77
CA ILE A 118 3.62 2.72 -19.87
C ILE A 118 4.86 3.28 -19.17
N ILE A 119 5.08 2.78 -17.94
CA ILE A 119 6.34 2.91 -17.22
C ILE A 119 6.99 1.53 -17.24
N LEU A 120 8.18 1.42 -17.85
CA LEU A 120 8.96 0.19 -17.87
C LEU A 120 9.66 0.02 -16.53
N MET A 121 9.36 -1.09 -15.84
CA MET A 121 9.98 -1.40 -14.54
C MET A 121 11.29 -2.14 -14.75
N ILE A 122 12.30 -1.75 -13.95
CA ILE A 122 13.63 -2.36 -13.94
C ILE A 122 13.85 -2.95 -12.54
N ASP A 123 14.24 -4.21 -12.46
CA ASP A 123 14.62 -4.83 -11.19
C ASP A 123 16.08 -4.45 -10.85
N LEU A 124 16.23 -3.69 -9.80
CA LEU A 124 17.53 -3.27 -9.27
C LEU A 124 17.89 -3.99 -7.96
N GLY A 125 17.41 -5.23 -7.82
CA GLY A 125 17.83 -6.17 -6.78
C GLY A 125 16.74 -6.59 -5.78
N ASP A 126 15.51 -6.05 -5.86
CA ASP A 126 14.41 -6.49 -4.97
C ASP A 126 13.79 -7.85 -5.39
N LEU A 127 14.10 -8.32 -6.60
CA LEU A 127 13.72 -9.63 -7.15
C LEU A 127 12.20 -9.86 -7.18
N ARG A 128 11.42 -8.80 -7.45
CA ARG A 128 9.98 -8.90 -7.58
C ARG A 128 9.54 -8.68 -9.03
N GLU A 129 9.24 -7.45 -9.45
CA GLU A 129 8.91 -7.14 -10.84
C GLU A 129 9.95 -6.22 -11.46
N GLY A 130 10.16 -6.36 -12.76
CA GLY A 130 11.09 -5.56 -13.53
C GLY A 130 11.82 -6.41 -14.55
N ILE A 131 12.26 -5.79 -15.64
CA ILE A 131 13.25 -6.40 -16.53
C ILE A 131 14.60 -6.35 -15.85
N LEU A 132 15.47 -7.30 -16.18
CA LEU A 132 16.87 -7.24 -15.74
C LEU A 132 17.62 -6.14 -16.50
N PRO A 133 18.62 -5.48 -15.90
CA PRO A 133 19.40 -4.41 -16.52
C PRO A 133 19.96 -4.76 -17.91
N GLU A 134 20.40 -5.99 -18.11
CA GLU A 134 20.94 -6.48 -19.39
C GLU A 134 19.89 -6.61 -20.50
N GLN A 135 18.61 -6.67 -20.17
CA GLN A 135 17.50 -6.74 -21.14
C GLN A 135 17.00 -5.36 -21.57
N PHE A 136 17.56 -4.28 -21.00
CA PHE A 136 17.03 -2.93 -21.13
C PHE A 136 16.93 -2.47 -22.58
N ASP A 137 18.03 -2.54 -23.32
CA ASP A 137 18.08 -2.02 -24.69
C ASP A 137 17.16 -2.80 -25.64
N GLU A 138 17.15 -4.12 -25.56
CA GLU A 138 16.27 -4.96 -26.36
C GLU A 138 14.80 -4.62 -26.11
N THR A 139 14.44 -4.46 -24.84
CA THR A 139 13.06 -4.16 -24.42
C THR A 139 12.62 -2.76 -24.88
N VAL A 140 13.47 -1.74 -24.67
CA VAL A 140 13.16 -0.36 -25.10
C VAL A 140 13.01 -0.30 -26.62
N GLN A 141 13.90 -0.93 -27.39
CA GLN A 141 13.81 -0.97 -28.85
C GLN A 141 12.52 -1.65 -29.34
N ALA A 142 12.08 -2.72 -28.68
CA ALA A 142 10.84 -3.39 -29.00
C ALA A 142 9.61 -2.48 -28.71
N ILE A 143 9.61 -1.80 -27.57
CA ILE A 143 8.52 -0.89 -27.18
C ILE A 143 8.41 0.30 -28.14
N LEU A 144 9.54 0.92 -28.50
CA LEU A 144 9.56 2.08 -29.39
C LEU A 144 9.08 1.80 -30.82
N LYS A 145 8.97 0.52 -31.23
CA LYS A 145 8.38 0.09 -32.51
C LYS A 145 6.85 -0.05 -32.46
N MET A 146 6.23 0.03 -31.28
CA MET A 146 4.79 -0.16 -31.11
C MET A 146 4.05 1.17 -31.32
N ASN A 147 3.07 1.20 -32.21
CA ASN A 147 2.41 2.45 -32.62
C ASN A 147 1.37 2.97 -31.62
N ASN A 148 0.85 2.11 -30.74
CA ASN A 148 -0.22 2.47 -29.79
C ASN A 148 0.23 2.38 -28.33
N ILE A 149 1.55 2.22 -28.11
CA ILE A 149 2.21 2.30 -26.80
C ILE A 149 3.15 3.51 -26.77
N MET A 150 3.14 4.24 -25.67
CA MET A 150 4.11 5.29 -25.40
C MET A 150 4.96 4.88 -24.20
N LEU A 151 6.27 4.76 -24.37
CA LEU A 151 7.21 4.64 -23.26
C LEU A 151 7.25 6.00 -22.52
N HIS A 152 6.39 6.15 -21.53
CA HIS A 152 6.20 7.41 -20.79
C HIS A 152 7.20 7.58 -19.67
N GLY A 153 7.74 6.47 -19.16
CA GLY A 153 8.72 6.49 -18.09
C GLY A 153 9.40 5.16 -17.85
N ILE A 154 10.33 5.20 -16.92
CA ILE A 154 10.96 4.02 -16.31
C ILE A 154 10.80 4.10 -14.79
N GLY A 155 10.91 2.96 -14.12
CA GLY A 155 10.77 2.93 -12.67
C GLY A 155 11.41 1.71 -12.04
N VAL A 156 11.57 1.79 -10.72
CA VAL A 156 12.05 0.70 -9.87
C VAL A 156 11.10 0.49 -8.70
N ASN A 157 11.08 -0.70 -8.14
CA ASN A 157 10.46 -0.94 -6.85
C ASN A 157 11.44 -1.68 -5.93
N LEU A 158 11.59 -1.18 -4.72
CA LEU A 158 12.49 -1.72 -3.69
C LEU A 158 11.73 -1.90 -2.38
N THR A 159 12.29 -2.64 -1.43
CA THR A 159 11.76 -2.89 -0.07
C THR A 159 10.48 -3.72 0.03
N CYS A 160 9.87 -4.10 -1.10
CA CYS A 160 8.56 -4.76 -1.08
C CYS A 160 8.61 -6.29 -0.98
N TYR A 161 9.69 -6.91 -1.43
CA TYR A 161 9.88 -8.36 -1.39
C TYR A 161 11.26 -8.72 -0.82
N GLY A 162 12.33 -8.24 -1.47
CA GLY A 162 13.70 -8.50 -1.05
C GLY A 162 14.18 -7.65 0.13
N GLY A 163 13.41 -6.62 0.53
CA GLY A 163 13.79 -5.72 1.61
C GLY A 163 14.97 -4.80 1.25
N VAL A 164 15.27 -4.65 -0.04
CA VAL A 164 16.41 -3.84 -0.51
C VAL A 164 16.11 -2.37 -0.26
N VAL A 165 16.93 -1.73 0.58
CA VAL A 165 16.78 -0.31 0.92
C VAL A 165 17.21 0.56 -0.26
N PRO A 166 16.36 1.52 -0.70
CA PRO A 166 16.73 2.51 -1.70
C PRO A 166 17.94 3.34 -1.24
N ASN A 167 18.88 3.56 -2.14
CA ASN A 167 20.06 4.39 -1.86
C ASN A 167 20.56 5.06 -3.14
N GLU A 168 21.60 5.89 -3.02
CA GLU A 168 22.17 6.62 -4.16
C GLU A 168 22.70 5.70 -5.25
N ASP A 169 23.25 4.52 -4.88
CA ASP A 169 23.86 3.59 -5.84
C ASP A 169 22.79 2.88 -6.67
N ASN A 170 21.76 2.28 -6.02
CA ASN A 170 20.73 1.55 -6.76
C ASN A 170 19.78 2.49 -7.51
N LEU A 171 19.37 3.60 -6.91
CA LEU A 171 18.54 4.58 -7.59
C LEU A 171 19.31 5.39 -8.65
N GLY A 172 20.63 5.60 -8.46
CA GLY A 172 21.49 6.24 -9.44
C GLY A 172 21.55 5.47 -10.78
N GLN A 173 21.45 4.13 -10.75
CA GLN A 173 21.35 3.33 -11.96
C GLN A 173 20.11 3.71 -12.79
N LEU A 174 18.97 4.02 -12.13
CA LEU A 174 17.76 4.45 -12.84
C LEU A 174 17.99 5.76 -13.59
N SER A 175 18.72 6.71 -13.00
CA SER A 175 19.11 7.97 -13.65
C SER A 175 20.02 7.73 -14.87
N VAL A 176 20.92 6.75 -14.78
CA VAL A 176 21.76 6.35 -15.92
C VAL A 176 20.90 5.79 -17.05
N PHE A 177 19.95 4.90 -16.77
CA PHE A 177 19.02 4.38 -17.79
C PHE A 177 18.16 5.48 -18.41
N ALA A 178 17.66 6.42 -17.62
CA ALA A 178 16.89 7.56 -18.15
C ALA A 178 17.71 8.41 -19.11
N LYS A 179 18.97 8.71 -18.74
CA LYS A 179 19.91 9.42 -19.62
C LYS A 179 20.21 8.65 -20.88
N HIS A 180 20.42 7.33 -20.78
CA HIS A 180 20.68 6.45 -21.92
C HIS A 180 19.52 6.47 -22.94
N VAL A 181 18.26 6.40 -22.46
CA VAL A 181 17.09 6.51 -23.34
C VAL A 181 17.08 7.83 -24.12
N LYS A 182 17.38 8.94 -23.45
CA LYS A 182 17.45 10.25 -24.06
C LYS A 182 18.58 10.35 -25.09
N ASP A 183 19.77 9.87 -24.75
CA ASP A 183 20.98 10.06 -25.54
C ASP A 183 21.03 9.11 -26.73
N GLU A 184 20.65 7.82 -26.55
CA GLU A 184 20.75 6.81 -27.60
C GLU A 184 19.50 6.78 -28.49
N TYR A 185 18.30 6.77 -27.88
CA TYR A 185 17.04 6.64 -28.61
C TYR A 185 16.38 7.97 -28.98
N LYS A 186 16.93 9.12 -28.52
CA LYS A 186 16.35 10.47 -28.69
C LYS A 186 14.90 10.54 -28.19
N HIS A 187 14.57 9.70 -27.21
CA HIS A 187 13.24 9.62 -26.63
C HIS A 187 13.23 10.29 -25.26
N HIS A 188 12.22 11.14 -24.99
CA HIS A 188 12.04 11.80 -23.72
C HIS A 188 11.16 10.97 -22.79
N LEU A 189 11.63 10.74 -21.57
CA LEU A 189 10.85 10.14 -20.51
C LEU A 189 10.27 11.25 -19.62
N GLU A 190 8.96 11.28 -19.49
CA GLU A 190 8.27 12.22 -18.59
C GLU A 190 8.41 11.80 -17.12
N ILE A 191 8.49 10.49 -16.84
CA ILE A 191 8.51 9.94 -15.49
C ILE A 191 9.75 9.06 -15.31
N VAL A 192 10.53 9.38 -14.27
CA VAL A 192 11.57 8.51 -13.71
C VAL A 192 11.18 8.23 -12.25
N SER A 193 10.55 7.07 -12.02
CA SER A 193 9.91 6.75 -10.76
C SER A 193 10.83 5.97 -9.82
N GLY A 194 11.37 6.64 -8.80
CA GLY A 194 12.40 6.17 -7.87
C GLY A 194 11.88 5.31 -6.69
N GLY A 195 10.75 4.62 -6.86
CA GLY A 195 10.28 3.70 -5.84
C GLY A 195 9.02 4.17 -5.09
N ASN A 196 8.92 3.81 -3.84
CA ASN A 196 7.75 3.94 -2.99
C ASN A 196 8.06 4.74 -1.69
N SER A 197 7.24 4.57 -0.64
CA SER A 197 7.42 5.23 0.66
C SER A 197 8.80 4.99 1.29
N SER A 198 9.50 3.91 0.91
CA SER A 198 10.85 3.63 1.40
C SER A 198 11.93 4.57 0.83
N SER A 199 11.66 5.24 -0.29
CA SER A 199 12.60 6.22 -0.86
C SER A 199 12.46 7.61 -0.22
N TYR A 200 11.42 7.85 0.59
CA TYR A 200 11.15 9.15 1.18
C TYR A 200 12.30 9.68 2.04
N TYR A 201 12.94 8.81 2.83
CA TYR A 201 14.00 9.21 3.77
C TYR A 201 15.21 9.87 3.08
N LEU A 202 15.40 9.64 1.78
CA LEU A 202 16.48 10.26 0.99
C LEU A 202 16.22 11.75 0.70
N LEU A 203 14.94 12.17 0.64
CA LEU A 203 14.57 13.55 0.30
C LEU A 203 15.05 14.58 1.33
N PRO A 204 14.72 14.45 2.64
CA PRO A 204 15.19 15.41 3.64
C PRO A 204 16.72 15.37 3.85
N GLN A 205 17.38 14.31 3.43
CA GLN A 205 18.84 14.16 3.48
C GLN A 205 19.55 14.69 2.23
N ASP A 206 18.82 15.18 1.24
CA ASP A 206 19.35 15.62 -0.07
C ASP A 206 20.14 14.54 -0.83
N ARG A 207 19.68 13.27 -0.69
CA ARG A 207 20.36 12.07 -1.21
C ARG A 207 19.60 11.36 -2.32
N LEU A 208 18.45 11.92 -2.76
CA LEU A 208 17.75 11.37 -3.92
C LEU A 208 18.56 11.67 -5.19
N PRO A 209 18.94 10.67 -6.01
CA PRO A 209 19.69 10.89 -7.23
C PRO A 209 18.99 11.85 -8.21
N GLU A 210 19.81 12.70 -8.86
CA GLU A 210 19.33 13.63 -9.88
C GLU A 210 18.64 12.89 -11.03
N GLY A 211 17.57 13.47 -11.57
CA GLY A 211 16.78 12.89 -12.66
C GLY A 211 15.61 12.03 -12.21
N ILE A 212 15.53 11.64 -10.93
CA ILE A 212 14.32 11.03 -10.37
C ILE A 212 13.33 12.16 -10.09
N ASN A 213 12.15 12.08 -10.70
CA ASN A 213 11.12 13.11 -10.62
C ASN A 213 9.75 12.60 -10.15
N ASN A 214 9.67 11.34 -9.71
CA ASN A 214 8.43 10.75 -9.24
C ASN A 214 8.66 9.69 -8.17
N LEU A 215 7.75 9.66 -7.16
CA LEU A 215 7.66 8.62 -6.14
C LEU A 215 6.21 8.15 -5.96
N ARG A 216 6.02 6.86 -5.65
CA ARG A 216 4.71 6.24 -5.44
C ARG A 216 4.48 6.04 -3.95
N MET A 217 3.78 7.00 -3.34
CA MET A 217 3.58 7.08 -1.90
C MET A 217 2.26 6.45 -1.49
N GLY A 218 2.27 5.53 -0.53
CA GLY A 218 1.08 4.86 -0.02
C GLY A 218 1.11 4.79 1.50
N GLU A 219 1.90 3.87 2.06
CA GLU A 219 1.93 3.63 3.50
C GLU A 219 2.26 4.89 4.30
N ILE A 220 3.22 5.69 3.85
CA ILE A 220 3.59 6.94 4.50
C ILE A 220 2.40 7.92 4.59
N LEU A 221 1.50 7.96 3.60
CA LEU A 221 0.36 8.87 3.59
C LEU A 221 -0.70 8.49 4.64
N VAL A 222 -0.85 7.19 4.92
CA VAL A 222 -1.88 6.68 5.83
C VAL A 222 -1.37 6.44 7.25
N LEU A 223 -0.07 6.12 7.42
CA LEU A 223 0.53 5.80 8.72
C LEU A 223 1.58 6.80 9.20
N GLY A 224 1.91 7.83 8.39
CA GLY A 224 2.88 8.85 8.77
C GLY A 224 4.32 8.35 8.95
N ARG A 225 4.62 7.13 8.51
CA ARG A 225 5.93 6.48 8.67
C ARG A 225 6.57 6.22 7.31
N GLU A 226 7.87 6.50 7.19
CA GLU A 226 8.65 6.00 6.07
C GLU A 226 8.89 4.49 6.22
N THR A 227 9.09 3.77 5.10
CA THR A 227 9.07 2.30 5.13
C THR A 227 10.42 1.63 4.92
N ALA A 228 11.52 2.38 4.87
CA ALA A 228 12.87 1.82 4.85
C ALA A 228 13.29 1.35 6.26
N TYR A 229 12.99 2.14 7.28
CA TYR A 229 13.34 1.92 8.67
C TYR A 229 12.14 1.95 9.61
N GLY A 230 10.95 2.33 9.13
CA GLY A 230 9.71 2.40 9.90
C GLY A 230 9.60 3.63 10.82
N GLU A 231 10.39 4.67 10.57
CA GLU A 231 10.42 5.86 11.40
C GLU A 231 9.23 6.79 11.12
N LEU A 232 8.63 7.32 12.21
CA LEU A 232 7.58 8.34 12.11
C LEU A 232 8.18 9.64 11.56
N VAL A 233 7.55 10.19 10.53
CA VAL A 233 7.96 11.46 9.94
C VAL A 233 7.47 12.61 10.82
N GLU A 234 8.32 13.59 11.07
CA GLU A 234 8.01 14.74 11.91
C GLU A 234 6.75 15.49 11.42
N GLY A 235 5.84 15.75 12.34
CA GLY A 235 4.57 16.45 12.08
C GLY A 235 3.48 15.58 11.45
N MET A 236 3.76 14.32 11.13
CA MET A 236 2.75 13.39 10.58
C MET A 236 2.01 12.62 11.67
N HIS A 237 0.84 12.10 11.32
CA HIS A 237 -0.06 11.34 12.17
C HIS A 237 0.03 9.85 11.86
N ASP A 238 0.22 9.01 12.90
CA ASP A 238 0.19 7.55 12.81
C ASP A 238 -1.15 6.95 13.29
N ASP A 239 -2.10 7.81 13.58
CA ASP A 239 -3.42 7.48 14.12
C ASP A 239 -4.58 8.02 13.25
N ALA A 240 -4.32 8.24 11.96
CA ALA A 240 -5.36 8.63 11.02
C ALA A 240 -6.42 7.53 10.80
N PHE A 241 -6.07 6.28 11.11
CA PHE A 241 -6.93 5.11 11.00
C PHE A 241 -7.02 4.43 12.36
N ILE A 242 -8.24 4.33 12.91
CA ILE A 242 -8.51 3.66 14.18
C ILE A 242 -9.54 2.55 13.96
N PHE A 243 -9.23 1.35 14.44
CA PHE A 243 -10.20 0.27 14.46
C PHE A 243 -10.95 0.23 15.78
N GLU A 244 -12.26 0.01 15.73
CA GLU A 244 -13.15 -0.05 16.89
C GLU A 244 -13.95 -1.37 16.86
N ALA A 245 -13.88 -2.13 17.95
CA ALA A 245 -14.62 -3.37 18.14
C ALA A 245 -15.32 -3.44 19.49
N GLU A 246 -16.51 -4.04 19.52
CA GLU A 246 -17.34 -4.17 20.73
C GLU A 246 -16.99 -5.44 21.51
N ILE A 247 -16.96 -5.33 22.83
CA ILE A 247 -16.83 -6.47 23.75
C ILE A 247 -18.20 -7.16 23.86
N ILE A 248 -18.27 -8.41 23.38
CA ILE A 248 -19.49 -9.23 23.41
C ILE A 248 -19.55 -10.21 24.56
N GLU A 249 -18.41 -10.57 25.14
CA GLU A 249 -18.32 -11.34 26.39
C GLU A 249 -17.17 -10.81 27.25
N LEU A 250 -17.38 -10.78 28.58
CA LEU A 250 -16.35 -10.46 29.57
C LEU A 250 -16.50 -11.40 30.75
N LYS A 251 -15.52 -12.30 30.97
CA LYS A 251 -15.52 -13.28 32.05
C LYS A 251 -14.12 -13.59 32.54
N GLU A 252 -14.03 -13.86 33.86
CA GLU A 252 -12.82 -14.46 34.43
C GLU A 252 -12.74 -15.93 34.03
N LYS A 253 -11.62 -16.33 33.39
CA LYS A 253 -11.36 -17.69 32.93
C LYS A 253 -9.91 -18.06 33.18
N ASP A 254 -9.63 -19.38 33.32
CA ASP A 254 -8.27 -19.90 33.32
C ASP A 254 -7.58 -19.62 31.95
N THR A 255 -6.27 -19.43 31.97
CA THR A 255 -5.50 -19.15 30.76
C THR A 255 -5.09 -20.43 30.01
N VAL A 256 -5.16 -21.59 30.67
CA VAL A 256 -4.89 -22.88 30.05
C VAL A 256 -6.21 -23.66 29.89
N PRO A 257 -6.53 -24.09 28.66
CA PRO A 257 -7.69 -24.96 28.43
C PRO A 257 -7.58 -26.26 29.16
N THR A 258 -8.74 -26.84 29.55
CA THR A 258 -8.82 -28.16 30.19
C THR A 258 -9.20 -29.24 29.19
N GLY A 259 -8.57 -30.41 29.26
CA GLY A 259 -8.80 -31.57 28.40
C GLY A 259 -7.64 -31.85 27.45
N GLU A 260 -7.86 -32.78 26.53
CA GLU A 260 -6.88 -33.11 25.49
C GLU A 260 -6.81 -32.00 24.45
N ILE A 261 -5.58 -31.48 24.16
CA ILE A 261 -5.35 -30.40 23.23
C ILE A 261 -5.08 -30.98 21.83
N GLY A 262 -6.01 -30.73 20.93
CA GLY A 262 -5.91 -31.05 19.51
C GLY A 262 -5.39 -29.88 18.67
N MET A 263 -5.85 -29.78 17.41
CA MET A 263 -5.57 -28.61 16.52
C MET A 263 -6.61 -27.55 16.73
N ASP A 264 -6.16 -26.29 16.52
CA ASP A 264 -7.04 -25.12 16.46
C ASP A 264 -7.80 -25.04 15.12
N ALA A 265 -8.64 -24.00 14.96
CA ALA A 265 -9.42 -23.78 13.73
C ALA A 265 -8.57 -23.55 12.47
N PHE A 266 -7.27 -23.28 12.60
CA PHE A 266 -6.32 -23.05 11.52
C PHE A 266 -5.32 -24.19 11.32
N GLY A 267 -5.53 -25.33 11.98
CA GLY A 267 -4.69 -26.51 11.86
C GLY A 267 -3.37 -26.46 12.63
N ASN A 268 -3.21 -25.50 13.55
CA ASN A 268 -2.04 -25.42 14.41
C ASN A 268 -2.28 -26.12 15.74
N LYS A 269 -1.23 -26.66 16.35
CA LYS A 269 -1.29 -27.14 17.73
C LYS A 269 -0.96 -25.99 18.68
N PRO A 270 -1.96 -25.40 19.36
CA PRO A 270 -1.73 -24.22 20.18
C PRO A 270 -0.91 -24.58 21.44
N THR A 271 -0.15 -23.60 21.91
CA THR A 271 0.56 -23.67 23.18
C THR A 271 0.03 -22.59 24.11
N PHE A 272 -0.05 -22.88 25.41
CA PHE A 272 -0.59 -21.97 26.40
C PHE A 272 0.41 -21.74 27.52
N VAL A 273 0.45 -20.50 28.03
CA VAL A 273 1.21 -20.14 29.24
C VAL A 273 0.21 -19.99 30.39
N ASP A 274 0.44 -20.70 31.48
CA ASP A 274 -0.39 -20.57 32.66
C ASP A 274 -0.07 -19.24 33.38
N LYS A 275 -1.05 -18.31 33.30
CA LYS A 275 -1.05 -17.04 34.04
C LYS A 275 -2.13 -17.02 35.14
N GLY A 276 -2.70 -18.21 35.47
CA GLY A 276 -3.84 -18.31 36.38
C GLY A 276 -5.14 -17.78 35.76
N LYS A 277 -6.04 -17.30 36.60
CA LYS A 277 -7.31 -16.69 36.17
C LYS A 277 -7.09 -15.25 35.70
N ARG A 278 -7.68 -14.94 34.54
CA ARG A 278 -7.62 -13.62 33.91
C ARG A 278 -8.99 -13.17 33.43
N MET A 279 -9.24 -11.88 33.49
CA MET A 279 -10.43 -11.29 32.89
C MET A 279 -10.28 -11.28 31.36
N ARG A 280 -11.07 -12.08 30.66
CA ARG A 280 -11.04 -12.29 29.24
C ARG A 280 -12.18 -11.54 28.56
N ALA A 281 -11.85 -10.60 27.68
CA ALA A 281 -12.79 -9.99 26.75
C ALA A 281 -12.81 -10.77 25.42
N ILE A 282 -13.99 -10.97 24.88
CA ILE A 282 -14.20 -11.44 23.49
C ILE A 282 -14.73 -10.27 22.67
N LEU A 283 -14.05 -9.98 21.57
CA LEU A 283 -14.47 -8.97 20.59
C LEU A 283 -15.19 -9.62 19.40
N ALA A 284 -16.19 -8.93 18.84
CA ALA A 284 -16.99 -9.36 17.69
C ALA A 284 -16.22 -9.22 16.36
N VAL A 285 -15.01 -9.75 16.27
CA VAL A 285 -14.14 -9.74 15.10
C VAL A 285 -13.09 -10.84 15.24
N GLY A 286 -12.63 -11.40 14.13
CA GLY A 286 -11.63 -12.47 14.15
C GLY A 286 -10.70 -12.45 12.95
N ARG A 287 -9.97 -13.55 12.76
CA ARG A 287 -8.93 -13.65 11.70
C ARG A 287 -9.45 -13.59 10.28
N GLN A 288 -10.74 -13.79 10.05
CA GLN A 288 -11.30 -13.61 8.70
C GLN A 288 -11.27 -12.13 8.27
N ASP A 289 -11.24 -11.19 9.23
CA ASP A 289 -11.33 -9.75 8.96
C ASP A 289 -9.99 -9.04 9.12
N VAL A 290 -9.17 -9.49 10.08
CA VAL A 290 -7.90 -8.85 10.40
C VAL A 290 -6.91 -9.81 11.05
N ASP A 291 -5.62 -9.65 10.75
CA ASP A 291 -4.56 -10.30 11.52
C ASP A 291 -4.42 -9.57 12.87
N PRO A 292 -4.72 -10.26 14.00
CA PRO A 292 -4.66 -9.63 15.31
C PRO A 292 -3.27 -9.14 15.73
N THR A 293 -2.20 -9.71 15.14
CA THR A 293 -0.82 -9.33 15.45
C THR A 293 -0.44 -7.96 14.91
N SER A 294 -1.25 -7.42 13.98
CA SER A 294 -1.09 -6.09 13.38
C SER A 294 -2.03 -5.04 14.00
N LEU A 295 -2.67 -5.36 15.14
CA LEU A 295 -3.49 -4.45 15.92
C LEU A 295 -2.75 -4.01 17.17
N ILE A 296 -2.66 -2.69 17.40
CA ILE A 296 -2.01 -2.11 18.57
C ILE A 296 -3.10 -1.49 19.46
N PRO A 297 -3.42 -2.09 20.62
CA PRO A 297 -4.47 -1.57 21.50
C PRO A 297 -4.08 -0.17 22.01
N LEU A 298 -5.05 0.77 22.03
CA LEU A 298 -4.83 2.08 22.63
C LEU A 298 -4.76 2.02 24.16
N ASP A 299 -5.36 1.01 24.76
CA ASP A 299 -5.18 0.69 26.18
C ASP A 299 -4.02 -0.31 26.32
N GLU A 300 -2.84 0.19 26.66
CA GLU A 300 -1.60 -0.58 26.76
C GLU A 300 -1.63 -1.68 27.87
N ARG A 301 -2.68 -1.70 28.71
CA ARG A 301 -2.89 -2.73 29.74
C ARG A 301 -3.45 -4.03 29.16
N MET A 302 -3.87 -4.03 27.91
CA MET A 302 -4.44 -5.18 27.22
C MET A 302 -3.36 -6.07 26.63
N ASP A 303 -3.50 -7.40 26.82
CA ASP A 303 -2.66 -8.41 26.18
C ASP A 303 -3.49 -9.30 25.26
N TYR A 304 -2.92 -9.66 24.08
CA TYR A 304 -3.56 -10.58 23.16
C TYR A 304 -3.45 -12.04 23.62
N PHE A 305 -4.59 -12.74 23.69
CA PHE A 305 -4.63 -14.16 24.02
C PHE A 305 -4.70 -15.07 22.81
N GLY A 306 -5.48 -14.72 21.81
CA GLY A 306 -5.73 -15.58 20.65
C GLY A 306 -6.99 -15.20 19.89
N SER A 307 -7.26 -15.89 18.78
CA SER A 307 -8.46 -15.64 17.98
C SER A 307 -8.90 -16.87 17.22
N SER A 308 -10.20 -16.96 16.96
CA SER A 308 -10.80 -17.84 15.94
C SER A 308 -11.05 -17.04 14.65
N SER A 309 -11.85 -17.62 13.75
CA SER A 309 -12.26 -16.96 12.51
C SER A 309 -12.99 -15.63 12.74
N ASP A 310 -13.84 -15.59 13.77
CA ASP A 310 -14.82 -14.52 14.03
C ASP A 310 -14.81 -13.97 15.47
N HIS A 311 -13.93 -14.48 16.35
CA HIS A 311 -13.75 -14.03 17.73
C HIS A 311 -12.29 -13.74 18.03
N MET A 312 -12.04 -12.64 18.72
CA MET A 312 -10.72 -12.25 19.19
C MET A 312 -10.74 -12.12 20.71
N MET A 313 -9.79 -12.76 21.40
CA MET A 313 -9.71 -12.77 22.86
C MET A 313 -8.55 -11.92 23.35
N TRP A 314 -8.85 -11.04 24.32
CA TRP A 314 -7.87 -10.16 24.97
C TRP A 314 -7.91 -10.32 26.48
N ASP A 315 -6.74 -10.28 27.13
CA ASP A 315 -6.60 -10.07 28.57
C ASP A 315 -6.89 -8.61 28.88
N VAL A 316 -7.86 -8.38 29.74
CA VAL A 316 -8.28 -7.06 30.19
C VAL A 316 -8.35 -6.99 31.71
N THR A 317 -7.55 -7.83 32.41
CA THR A 317 -7.58 -7.98 33.86
C THR A 317 -7.34 -6.66 34.58
N ASP A 318 -6.46 -5.83 34.05
CA ASP A 318 -6.08 -4.56 34.64
C ASP A 318 -6.88 -3.37 34.04
N CYS A 319 -7.99 -3.66 33.34
CA CYS A 319 -8.84 -2.67 32.67
C CYS A 319 -10.24 -2.63 33.29
N ASP A 320 -10.92 -1.49 33.17
CA ASP A 320 -12.28 -1.26 33.70
C ASP A 320 -13.38 -1.47 32.65
N TYR A 321 -13.22 -2.45 31.76
CA TYR A 321 -14.20 -2.71 30.70
C TYR A 321 -15.45 -3.45 31.17
N LYS A 322 -16.53 -3.28 30.40
CA LYS A 322 -17.80 -3.99 30.51
C LYS A 322 -18.25 -4.50 29.16
N VAL A 323 -19.14 -5.49 29.16
CA VAL A 323 -19.82 -5.94 27.93
C VAL A 323 -20.51 -4.74 27.27
N GLY A 324 -20.38 -4.57 25.96
CA GLY A 324 -20.85 -3.43 25.20
C GLY A 324 -19.87 -2.24 25.13
N ASN A 325 -18.74 -2.27 25.86
CA ASN A 325 -17.72 -1.26 25.66
C ASN A 325 -16.96 -1.46 24.35
N ILE A 326 -16.46 -0.34 23.81
CA ILE A 326 -15.71 -0.33 22.57
C ILE A 326 -14.22 -0.29 22.86
N VAL A 327 -13.50 -1.25 22.31
CA VAL A 327 -12.03 -1.27 22.32
C VAL A 327 -11.50 -0.65 21.04
N ARG A 328 -10.42 0.13 21.17
CA ARG A 328 -9.81 0.87 20.08
C ARG A 328 -8.37 0.41 19.83
N PHE A 329 -8.01 0.37 18.55
CA PHE A 329 -6.68 -0.06 18.11
C PHE A 329 -6.12 0.92 17.10
N LYS A 330 -4.82 1.26 17.23
CA LYS A 330 -4.03 1.71 16.09
C LYS A 330 -3.79 0.56 15.14
N LEU A 331 -3.57 0.89 13.89
CA LEU A 331 -3.44 -0.07 12.80
C LEU A 331 -2.04 -0.01 12.18
N GLU A 332 -1.52 -1.16 11.81
CA GLU A 332 -0.41 -1.28 10.89
C GLU A 332 -0.92 -1.47 9.46
N TYR A 333 -0.02 -1.42 8.47
CA TYR A 333 -0.37 -1.53 7.06
C TYR A 333 -1.22 -2.77 6.73
N GLY A 334 -0.84 -3.94 7.25
CA GLY A 334 -1.55 -5.20 7.03
C GLY A 334 -2.97 -5.21 7.57
N SER A 335 -3.20 -4.57 8.73
CA SER A 335 -4.54 -4.46 9.30
C SER A 335 -5.43 -3.50 8.52
N ILE A 336 -4.92 -2.35 8.06
CA ILE A 336 -5.71 -1.47 7.18
C ILE A 336 -6.15 -2.22 5.94
N LEU A 337 -5.20 -2.92 5.28
CA LEU A 337 -5.47 -3.66 4.05
C LEU A 337 -6.55 -4.72 4.23
N SER A 338 -6.48 -5.55 5.28
CA SER A 338 -7.46 -6.60 5.55
C SER A 338 -8.83 -6.03 5.94
N LEU A 339 -8.87 -5.03 6.83
CA LEU A 339 -10.11 -4.40 7.26
C LEU A 339 -10.85 -3.70 6.10
N PHE A 340 -10.13 -3.08 5.16
CA PHE A 340 -10.76 -2.47 3.99
C PHE A 340 -11.28 -3.49 2.97
N THR A 341 -10.67 -4.68 2.89
CA THR A 341 -11.16 -5.77 2.02
C THR A 341 -12.31 -6.55 2.62
N SER A 342 -12.50 -6.54 3.96
CA SER A 342 -13.63 -7.19 4.59
C SER A 342 -14.94 -6.41 4.34
N GLN A 343 -15.96 -7.14 3.90
CA GLN A 343 -17.32 -6.59 3.73
C GLN A 343 -18.08 -6.45 5.07
N TYR A 344 -17.55 -7.02 6.15
CA TYR A 344 -18.18 -7.02 7.48
C TYR A 344 -17.74 -5.84 8.35
N ILE A 345 -16.71 -5.14 7.92
CA ILE A 345 -16.17 -3.98 8.63
C ILE A 345 -16.77 -2.70 8.05
N GLU A 346 -17.45 -1.93 8.89
CA GLU A 346 -17.97 -0.62 8.49
C GLU A 346 -16.81 0.40 8.34
N LYS A 347 -16.90 1.28 7.33
CA LYS A 347 -15.92 2.35 7.11
C LYS A 347 -16.59 3.68 7.41
N GLU A 348 -16.12 4.36 8.47
CA GLU A 348 -16.60 5.67 8.89
C GLU A 348 -15.54 6.73 8.59
N TYR A 349 -15.93 7.77 7.86
CA TYR A 349 -15.04 8.89 7.49
C TYR A 349 -15.42 10.14 8.27
N LYS A 350 -14.41 10.86 8.86
CA LYS A 350 -14.57 12.07 9.67
C LYS A 350 -13.76 13.23 9.11
#